data_b7abe6b800fcff92355c27f8218c1bcb
#
_entry.id   b7abe6b800fcff92355c27f8218c1bcb
#
_cell.length_a   1.000
_cell.length_b   1.000
_cell.length_c   1.000
_cell.angle_alpha   90.00
_cell.angle_beta   90.00
_cell.angle_gamma   90.00
#
_symmetry.space_group_name_H-M   'P 1'
#
loop_
_entity.id
_entity.type
_entity.pdbx_description
1 polymer ?
#
loop_
_entity_poly.entity_id
_entity_poly.type
_entity_poly.pdbx_seq_one_letter_code
_entity_poly.pdbx_strand_id
1 'polypeptide(L)'
;QSWLLSDDHFRTSYEALEVRAVRSQFPNLNPYESQFEMRTDWPYLLFSGSILAPSALPQAEEMALRIAHSALSDATASDAERDAALVILDSLANRRAVRLAEDRKFVQKNVEGRLGYVQSIDWLRRSIENRIDLAGGEYFQANKFQMAFWEAAQRNTWLSVSAPTSAGKSFVLAQFLID
;
A
#
# COMPACT_ATOMS: atom_id res chain seq x y z
N GLN A 1 -10.95 -14.47 1.52
CA GLN A 1 -9.65 -14.04 0.95
C GLN A 1 -8.92 -15.20 0.30
N SER A 2 -8.85 -16.38 0.92
CA SER A 2 -8.20 -17.56 0.35
C SER A 2 -8.78 -18.00 -1.00
N TRP A 3 -10.08 -17.84 -1.24
CA TRP A 3 -10.72 -18.16 -2.50
C TRP A 3 -10.17 -17.32 -3.66
N LEU A 4 -9.88 -16.03 -3.43
CA LEU A 4 -9.35 -15.13 -4.46
C LEU A 4 -7.95 -15.56 -4.90
N LEU A 5 -7.09 -16.00 -3.96
CA LEU A 5 -5.75 -16.48 -4.27
C LEU A 5 -5.75 -17.79 -5.08
N SER A 6 -6.86 -18.55 -5.06
CA SER A 6 -7.06 -19.76 -5.86
C SER A 6 -7.87 -19.52 -7.14
N ASP A 7 -8.36 -18.30 -7.36
CA ASP A 7 -9.12 -17.92 -8.55
C ASP A 7 -8.19 -17.79 -9.76
N ASP A 8 -8.47 -18.53 -10.82
CA ASP A 8 -7.62 -18.57 -12.01
C ASP A 8 -7.64 -17.23 -12.77
N HIS A 9 -8.77 -16.52 -12.76
CA HIS A 9 -8.86 -15.20 -13.39
C HIS A 9 -8.00 -14.18 -12.66
N PHE A 10 -8.03 -14.19 -11.33
CA PHE A 10 -7.16 -13.32 -10.53
C PHE A 10 -5.68 -13.65 -10.78
N ARG A 11 -5.30 -14.90 -10.72
CA ARG A 11 -3.90 -15.32 -10.94
C ARG A 11 -3.39 -14.89 -12.30
N THR A 12 -4.16 -15.14 -13.36
CA THR A 12 -3.78 -14.76 -14.73
C THR A 12 -3.64 -13.22 -14.85
N SER A 13 -4.59 -12.46 -14.29
CA SER A 13 -4.56 -11.00 -14.33
C SER A 13 -3.39 -10.42 -13.53
N TYR A 14 -3.09 -11.01 -12.39
CA TYR A 14 -1.97 -10.59 -11.55
C TYR A 14 -0.61 -10.95 -12.17
N GLU A 15 -0.46 -12.14 -12.74
CA GLU A 15 0.74 -12.54 -13.49
C GLU A 15 1.00 -11.61 -14.68
N ALA A 16 -0.03 -11.26 -15.42
CA ALA A 16 0.07 -10.28 -16.51
C ALA A 16 0.55 -8.91 -16.02
N LEU A 17 0.07 -8.47 -14.84
CA LEU A 17 0.52 -7.25 -14.19
C LEU A 17 2.01 -7.31 -13.83
N GLU A 18 2.48 -8.42 -13.25
CA GLU A 18 3.89 -8.59 -12.88
C GLU A 18 4.80 -8.63 -14.12
N VAL A 19 4.41 -9.35 -15.15
CA VAL A 19 5.16 -9.38 -16.42
C VAL A 19 5.27 -7.98 -17.02
N ARG A 20 4.19 -7.19 -16.99
CA ARG A 20 4.20 -5.81 -17.46
C ARG A 20 5.13 -4.92 -16.63
N ALA A 21 5.11 -5.05 -15.30
CA ALA A 21 6.00 -4.31 -14.42
C ALA A 21 7.49 -4.64 -14.67
N VAL A 22 7.82 -5.91 -14.86
CA VAL A 22 9.19 -6.33 -15.21
C VAL A 22 9.61 -5.77 -16.58
N ARG A 23 8.74 -5.81 -17.57
CA ARG A 23 9.04 -5.26 -18.91
C ARG A 23 9.28 -3.74 -18.87
N SER A 24 8.53 -3.01 -18.07
CA SER A 24 8.75 -1.56 -17.92
C SER A 24 10.10 -1.22 -17.30
N GLN A 25 10.61 -2.07 -16.42
CA GLN A 25 11.92 -1.91 -15.79
C GLN A 25 13.07 -2.39 -16.68
N PHE A 26 12.82 -3.39 -17.51
CA PHE A 26 13.83 -4.03 -18.36
C PHE A 26 13.36 -4.10 -19.82
N PRO A 27 13.28 -2.97 -20.54
CA PRO A 27 12.73 -2.92 -21.89
C PRO A 27 13.50 -3.78 -22.90
N ASN A 28 14.76 -4.11 -22.62
CA ASN A 28 15.60 -4.95 -23.47
C ASN A 28 15.38 -6.47 -23.26
N LEU A 29 14.65 -6.87 -22.23
CA LEU A 29 14.26 -8.26 -21.98
C LEU A 29 12.91 -8.54 -22.65
N ASN A 30 12.86 -8.51 -23.98
CA ASN A 30 11.62 -8.76 -24.71
C ASN A 30 11.69 -10.06 -25.56
N PRO A 31 11.44 -11.24 -24.98
CA PRO A 31 11.43 -12.48 -25.76
C PRO A 31 10.08 -12.79 -26.44
N TYR A 32 8.95 -12.13 -26.05
CA TYR A 32 7.63 -12.49 -26.56
C TYR A 32 6.73 -11.26 -26.72
N GLU A 33 6.76 -10.64 -27.88
CA GLU A 33 6.03 -9.41 -28.18
C GLU A 33 4.50 -9.51 -28.20
N SER A 34 3.92 -10.69 -28.36
CA SER A 34 2.54 -10.74 -28.85
C SER A 34 1.47 -11.30 -27.90
N GLN A 35 1.82 -11.88 -26.78
CA GLN A 35 0.81 -12.60 -25.97
C GLN A 35 0.26 -11.83 -24.76
N PHE A 36 0.83 -10.69 -24.38
CA PHE A 36 0.46 -9.97 -23.16
C PHE A 36 0.10 -8.49 -23.37
N GLU A 37 -0.38 -8.12 -24.54
CA GLU A 37 -1.00 -6.80 -24.77
C GLU A 37 -2.44 -6.70 -24.24
N MET A 38 -2.83 -7.57 -23.30
CA MET A 38 -4.13 -7.44 -22.66
C MET A 38 -4.19 -6.12 -21.88
N ARG A 39 -5.19 -5.31 -22.21
CA ARG A 39 -5.51 -4.12 -21.42
C ARG A 39 -5.74 -4.55 -19.99
N THR A 40 -5.04 -3.91 -19.06
CA THR A 40 -5.19 -4.19 -17.63
C THR A 40 -6.60 -3.86 -17.18
N ASP A 41 -7.30 -4.81 -16.59
CA ASP A 41 -8.59 -4.59 -15.96
C ASP A 41 -8.37 -3.99 -14.56
N TRP A 42 -8.13 -2.68 -14.52
CA TRP A 42 -7.89 -1.96 -13.28
C TRP A 42 -9.04 -2.08 -12.28
N PRO A 43 -10.33 -1.93 -12.68
CA PRO A 43 -11.45 -2.13 -11.75
C PRO A 43 -11.42 -3.48 -11.03
N TYR A 44 -11.16 -4.56 -11.76
CA TYR A 44 -11.08 -5.90 -11.17
C TYR A 44 -9.86 -6.08 -10.25
N LEU A 45 -8.68 -5.64 -10.69
CA LEU A 45 -7.45 -5.75 -9.89
C LEU A 45 -7.51 -4.89 -8.63
N LEU A 46 -8.02 -3.66 -8.72
CA LEU A 46 -8.17 -2.77 -7.56
C LEU A 46 -9.22 -3.29 -6.58
N PHE A 47 -10.34 -3.84 -7.07
CA PHE A 47 -11.30 -4.53 -6.23
C PHE A 47 -10.63 -5.71 -5.50
N SER A 48 -9.89 -6.55 -6.21
CA SER A 48 -9.13 -7.66 -5.63
C SER A 48 -8.10 -7.19 -4.61
N GLY A 49 -7.35 -6.13 -4.92
CA GLY A 49 -6.40 -5.50 -4.01
C GLY A 49 -7.06 -4.99 -2.72
N SER A 50 -8.27 -4.44 -2.81
CA SER A 50 -9.04 -3.98 -1.64
C SER A 50 -9.46 -5.11 -0.70
N ILE A 51 -9.69 -6.31 -1.24
CA ILE A 51 -9.99 -7.53 -0.47
C ILE A 51 -8.71 -8.08 0.18
N LEU A 52 -7.57 -7.99 -0.51
CA LEU A 52 -6.29 -8.52 -0.04
C LEU A 52 -5.63 -7.63 1.02
N ALA A 53 -5.77 -6.31 0.91
CA ALA A 53 -5.09 -5.34 1.79
C ALA A 53 -5.35 -5.55 3.31
N PRO A 54 -6.58 -5.85 3.77
CA PRO A 54 -6.84 -6.11 5.19
C PRO A 54 -6.47 -7.54 5.63
N SER A 55 -5.85 -8.35 4.75
CA SER A 55 -5.45 -9.71 5.09
C SER A 55 -4.31 -9.72 6.11
N ALA A 56 -4.31 -10.73 6.99
CA ALA A 56 -3.18 -11.01 7.86
C ALA A 56 -2.07 -11.82 7.16
N LEU A 57 -2.27 -12.22 5.90
CA LEU A 57 -1.30 -12.98 5.12
C LEU A 57 -0.31 -12.04 4.44
N PRO A 58 1.01 -12.12 4.74
CA PRO A 58 2.02 -11.23 4.16
C PRO A 58 2.02 -11.24 2.62
N GLN A 59 1.78 -12.39 2.00
CA GLN A 59 1.68 -12.52 0.55
C GLN A 59 0.51 -11.70 -0.01
N ALA A 60 -0.66 -11.72 0.64
CA ALA A 60 -1.82 -10.96 0.20
C ALA A 60 -1.59 -9.45 0.32
N GLU A 61 -0.95 -9.00 1.40
CA GLU A 61 -0.57 -7.59 1.57
C GLU A 61 0.42 -7.14 0.49
N GLU A 62 1.40 -7.98 0.15
CA GLU A 62 2.36 -7.70 -0.90
C GLU A 62 1.69 -7.58 -2.27
N MET A 63 0.78 -8.50 -2.59
CA MET A 63 0.00 -8.45 -3.84
C MET A 63 -0.85 -7.17 -3.93
N ALA A 64 -1.54 -6.81 -2.84
CA ALA A 64 -2.30 -5.56 -2.76
C ALA A 64 -1.41 -4.32 -2.97
N LEU A 65 -0.24 -4.31 -2.35
CA LEU A 65 0.75 -3.23 -2.53
C LEU A 65 1.22 -3.11 -3.97
N ARG A 66 1.52 -4.23 -4.62
CA ARG A 66 1.96 -4.25 -6.03
C ARG A 66 0.87 -3.79 -6.98
N ILE A 67 -0.38 -4.21 -6.77
CA ILE A 67 -1.54 -3.75 -7.55
C ILE A 67 -1.66 -2.23 -7.43
N ALA A 68 -1.66 -1.70 -6.20
CA ALA A 68 -1.80 -0.26 -5.97
C ALA A 68 -0.65 0.54 -6.60
N HIS A 69 0.60 0.09 -6.42
CA HIS A 69 1.76 0.74 -7.02
C HIS A 69 1.71 0.76 -8.55
N SER A 70 1.31 -0.37 -9.15
CA SER A 70 1.22 -0.48 -10.61
C SER A 70 0.12 0.41 -11.18
N ALA A 71 -1.04 0.52 -10.51
CA ALA A 71 -2.12 1.42 -10.93
C ALA A 71 -1.70 2.89 -10.87
N LEU A 72 -0.96 3.30 -9.84
CA LEU A 72 -0.44 4.66 -9.73
C LEU A 72 0.59 5.00 -10.81
N SER A 73 1.34 4.03 -11.28
CA SER A 73 2.40 4.20 -12.27
C SER A 73 1.91 4.05 -13.71
N ASP A 74 0.74 3.47 -13.92
CA ASP A 74 0.19 3.24 -15.27
C ASP A 74 -0.46 4.50 -15.82
N ALA A 75 0.02 4.96 -16.97
CA ALA A 75 -0.54 6.11 -17.66
C ALA A 75 -1.99 5.89 -18.17
N THR A 76 -2.41 4.62 -18.32
CA THR A 76 -3.76 4.26 -18.78
C THR A 76 -4.78 4.20 -17.65
N ALA A 77 -4.35 4.19 -16.39
CA ALA A 77 -5.26 4.23 -15.24
C ALA A 77 -5.92 5.61 -15.13
N SER A 78 -7.22 5.62 -14.92
CA SER A 78 -8.00 6.83 -14.68
C SER A 78 -7.71 7.44 -13.30
N ASP A 79 -8.08 8.69 -13.07
CA ASP A 79 -7.93 9.34 -11.78
C ASP A 79 -8.70 8.60 -10.66
N ALA A 80 -9.89 8.07 -10.96
CA ALA A 80 -10.66 7.28 -10.00
C ALA A 80 -9.96 5.95 -9.62
N GLU A 81 -9.33 5.28 -10.58
CA GLU A 81 -8.55 4.07 -10.33
C GLU A 81 -7.30 4.36 -9.50
N ARG A 82 -6.63 5.48 -9.75
CA ARG A 82 -5.50 5.93 -8.93
C ARG A 82 -5.94 6.33 -7.52
N ASP A 83 -7.10 6.98 -7.35
CA ASP A 83 -7.66 7.25 -6.02
C ASP A 83 -8.00 5.95 -5.28
N ALA A 84 -8.54 4.93 -5.96
CA ALA A 84 -8.75 3.60 -5.37
C ALA A 84 -7.44 2.92 -4.95
N ALA A 85 -6.37 3.08 -5.73
CA ALA A 85 -5.04 2.61 -5.35
C ALA A 85 -4.52 3.29 -4.07
N LEU A 86 -4.77 4.58 -3.87
CA LEU A 86 -4.43 5.29 -2.62
C LEU A 86 -5.20 4.73 -1.42
N VAL A 87 -6.48 4.36 -1.59
CA VAL A 87 -7.27 3.73 -0.53
C VAL A 87 -6.68 2.37 -0.14
N ILE A 88 -6.18 1.58 -1.10
CA ILE A 88 -5.47 0.33 -0.82
C ILE A 88 -4.19 0.61 -0.02
N LEU A 89 -3.38 1.59 -0.42
CA LEU A 89 -2.17 1.97 0.32
C LEU A 89 -2.46 2.43 1.75
N ASP A 90 -3.53 3.19 1.95
CA ASP A 90 -3.99 3.59 3.27
C ASP A 90 -4.44 2.40 4.12
N SER A 91 -5.14 1.42 3.51
CA SER A 91 -5.54 0.18 4.18
C SER A 91 -4.35 -0.68 4.62
N LEU A 92 -3.22 -0.56 3.93
CA LEU A 92 -1.93 -1.16 4.30
C LEU A 92 -1.15 -0.33 5.34
N ALA A 93 -1.75 0.73 5.90
CA ALA A 93 -1.09 1.70 6.78
C ALA A 93 0.14 2.37 6.14
N ASN A 94 0.19 2.49 4.81
CA ASN A 94 1.31 3.06 4.07
C ASN A 94 1.04 4.52 3.63
N ARG A 95 0.73 5.38 4.59
CA ARG A 95 0.48 6.81 4.37
C ARG A 95 1.67 7.57 3.77
N ARG A 96 2.89 7.06 3.93
CA ARG A 96 4.06 7.62 3.26
C ARG A 96 3.97 7.46 1.73
N ALA A 97 3.55 6.29 1.27
CA ALA A 97 3.35 6.07 -0.17
C ALA A 97 2.22 6.94 -0.73
N VAL A 98 1.15 7.16 0.03
CA VAL A 98 0.07 8.10 -0.34
C VAL A 98 0.63 9.50 -0.54
N ARG A 99 1.34 10.06 0.44
CA ARG A 99 1.96 11.39 0.34
C ARG A 99 2.95 11.48 -0.82
N LEU A 100 3.77 10.45 -1.01
CA LEU A 100 4.72 10.39 -2.11
C LEU A 100 4.03 10.43 -3.48
N ALA A 101 2.88 9.75 -3.63
CA ALA A 101 2.10 9.76 -4.86
C ALA A 101 1.52 11.16 -5.16
N GLU A 102 1.05 11.86 -4.13
CA GLU A 102 0.61 13.26 -4.23
C GLU A 102 1.75 14.21 -4.60
N ASP A 103 2.90 14.10 -3.92
CA ASP A 103 4.07 14.94 -4.16
C ASP A 103 4.66 14.75 -5.56
N ARG A 104 4.63 13.51 -6.06
CA ARG A 104 5.06 13.17 -7.43
C ARG A 104 4.00 13.44 -8.50
N LYS A 105 2.82 13.94 -8.11
CA LYS A 105 1.70 14.26 -9.00
C LYS A 105 1.17 13.06 -9.78
N PHE A 106 1.31 11.85 -9.25
CA PHE A 106 0.62 10.68 -9.78
C PHE A 106 -0.89 10.77 -9.56
N VAL A 107 -1.30 11.51 -8.54
CA VAL A 107 -2.68 11.78 -8.16
C VAL A 107 -2.85 13.27 -7.79
N GLN A 108 -4.08 13.74 -7.81
CA GLN A 108 -4.40 15.05 -7.27
C GLN A 108 -4.31 15.02 -5.74
N LYS A 109 -3.88 16.15 -5.15
CA LYS A 109 -3.86 16.31 -3.69
C LYS A 109 -5.27 16.22 -3.11
N ASN A 110 -5.33 15.92 -1.81
CA ASN A 110 -6.58 15.83 -1.05
C ASN A 110 -7.52 14.74 -1.58
N VAL A 111 -7.02 13.51 -1.65
CA VAL A 111 -7.84 12.33 -1.98
C VAL A 111 -9.06 12.20 -1.07
N GLU A 112 -8.95 12.57 0.20
CA GLU A 112 -10.03 12.51 1.20
C GLU A 112 -11.31 13.21 0.73
N GLY A 113 -11.16 14.35 0.07
CA GLY A 113 -12.29 15.13 -0.47
C GLY A 113 -12.97 14.51 -1.69
N ARG A 114 -12.39 13.49 -2.29
CA ARG A 114 -12.91 12.79 -3.46
C ARG A 114 -13.47 11.40 -3.16
N LEU A 115 -13.22 10.89 -1.94
CA LEU A 115 -13.73 9.59 -1.51
C LEU A 115 -15.25 9.63 -1.27
N GLY A 116 -15.92 8.52 -1.54
CA GLY A 116 -17.28 8.31 -1.11
C GLY A 116 -17.41 8.28 0.43
N TYR A 117 -18.61 8.52 0.94
CA TYR A 117 -18.87 8.67 2.38
C TYR A 117 -18.31 7.52 3.23
N VAL A 118 -18.51 6.27 2.82
CA VAL A 118 -18.02 5.10 3.56
C VAL A 118 -16.49 5.06 3.57
N GLN A 119 -15.87 5.29 2.42
CA GLN A 119 -14.41 5.31 2.31
C GLN A 119 -13.79 6.46 3.12
N SER A 120 -14.45 7.62 3.20
CA SER A 120 -13.99 8.75 4.01
C SER A 120 -14.02 8.43 5.50
N ILE A 121 -15.05 7.73 5.98
CA ILE A 121 -15.12 7.28 7.38
C ILE A 121 -14.01 6.27 7.67
N ASP A 122 -13.81 5.28 6.81
CA ASP A 122 -12.75 4.29 6.98
C ASP A 122 -11.35 4.92 6.93
N TRP A 123 -11.14 5.90 6.05
CA TRP A 123 -9.93 6.68 5.98
C TRP A 123 -9.65 7.43 7.28
N LEU A 124 -10.66 8.14 7.80
CA LEU A 124 -10.57 8.84 9.07
C LEU A 124 -10.29 7.88 10.24
N ARG A 125 -11.02 6.77 10.32
CA ARG A 125 -10.81 5.74 11.34
C ARG A 125 -9.36 5.26 11.33
N ARG A 126 -8.82 4.85 10.18
CA ARG A 126 -7.41 4.40 10.05
C ARG A 126 -6.43 5.53 10.38
N SER A 127 -6.78 6.79 10.12
CA SER A 127 -5.92 7.91 10.50
C SER A 127 -5.79 8.10 12.00
N ILE A 128 -6.82 7.73 12.76
CA ILE A 128 -6.82 7.74 14.22
C ILE A 128 -6.12 6.49 14.77
N GLU A 129 -6.46 5.31 14.24
CA GLU A 129 -5.91 4.02 14.69
C GLU A 129 -4.38 3.92 14.49
N ASN A 130 -3.86 4.50 13.41
CA ASN A 130 -2.43 4.46 13.09
C ASN A 130 -1.66 5.70 13.58
N ARG A 131 -2.25 6.50 14.44
CA ARG A 131 -1.63 7.69 15.01
C ARG A 131 -0.87 7.34 16.28
N ILE A 132 0.36 7.81 16.38
CA ILE A 132 1.16 7.81 17.60
C ILE A 132 1.32 9.28 18.04
N ASP A 133 0.79 9.62 19.20
CA ASP A 133 0.96 10.93 19.81
C ASP A 133 2.26 10.95 20.63
N LEU A 134 3.01 12.04 20.52
CA LEU A 134 4.28 12.28 21.21
C LEU A 134 4.10 13.24 22.38
N ALA A 135 4.97 13.18 23.37
CA ALA A 135 4.92 14.01 24.58
C ALA A 135 4.89 15.52 24.29
N GLY A 136 5.51 15.98 23.19
CA GLY A 136 5.48 17.37 22.73
C GLY A 136 4.17 17.85 22.11
N GLY A 137 3.12 17.02 22.06
CA GLY A 137 1.85 17.31 21.39
C GLY A 137 1.90 17.14 19.87
N GLU A 138 3.02 16.72 19.33
CA GLU A 138 3.16 16.30 17.95
C GLU A 138 2.63 14.87 17.75
N TYR A 139 2.46 14.44 16.51
CA TYR A 139 2.09 13.07 16.21
C TYR A 139 2.67 12.63 14.87
N PHE A 140 2.74 11.33 14.65
CA PHE A 140 3.04 10.78 13.34
C PHE A 140 2.12 9.61 12.99
N GLN A 141 1.97 9.37 11.69
CA GLN A 141 1.23 8.22 11.16
C GLN A 141 2.20 7.04 11.07
N ALA A 142 1.95 6.02 11.88
CA ALA A 142 2.74 4.81 11.94
C ALA A 142 2.24 3.77 10.93
N ASN A 143 3.16 2.98 10.39
CA ASN A 143 2.80 1.75 9.72
C ASN A 143 2.60 0.60 10.74
N LYS A 144 2.12 -0.56 10.28
CA LYS A 144 1.86 -1.73 11.15
C LYS A 144 3.09 -2.13 11.99
N PHE A 145 4.27 -2.13 11.38
CA PHE A 145 5.51 -2.45 12.10
C PHE A 145 5.83 -1.40 13.16
N GLN A 146 5.73 -0.13 12.83
CA GLN A 146 6.04 0.98 13.74
C GLN A 146 5.08 1.01 14.93
N MET A 147 3.80 0.73 14.70
CA MET A 147 2.80 0.61 15.77
C MET A 147 3.13 -0.55 16.70
N ALA A 148 3.38 -1.75 16.16
CA ALA A 148 3.75 -2.92 16.95
C ALA A 148 5.06 -2.71 17.73
N PHE A 149 6.05 -2.04 17.11
CA PHE A 149 7.28 -1.66 17.80
C PHE A 149 7.01 -0.73 18.97
N TRP A 150 6.22 0.33 18.76
CA TRP A 150 5.90 1.33 19.77
C TRP A 150 5.23 0.71 21.00
N GLU A 151 4.20 -0.09 20.77
CA GLU A 151 3.50 -0.81 21.83
C GLU A 151 4.42 -1.79 22.58
N ALA A 152 5.27 -2.51 21.86
CA ALA A 152 6.20 -3.45 22.49
C ALA A 152 7.28 -2.73 23.30
N ALA A 153 7.81 -1.61 22.81
CA ALA A 153 8.83 -0.82 23.49
C ALA A 153 8.32 -0.21 24.80
N GLN A 154 7.05 0.23 24.83
CA GLN A 154 6.43 0.72 26.08
C GLN A 154 6.24 -0.34 27.17
N ARG A 155 6.13 -1.61 26.77
CA ARG A 155 5.80 -2.71 27.70
C ARG A 155 7.01 -3.53 28.16
N ASN A 156 8.13 -3.43 27.44
CA ASN A 156 9.27 -4.30 27.67
C ASN A 156 10.56 -3.51 27.92
N THR A 157 11.36 -3.94 28.89
CA THR A 157 12.70 -3.39 29.17
C THR A 157 13.72 -3.76 28.09
N TRP A 158 13.52 -4.90 27.44
CA TRP A 158 14.38 -5.41 26.37
C TRP A 158 13.55 -5.80 25.16
N LEU A 159 13.96 -5.37 23.99
CA LEU A 159 13.26 -5.64 22.74
C LEU A 159 14.26 -6.00 21.64
N SER A 160 14.06 -7.17 21.02
CA SER A 160 14.77 -7.56 19.81
C SER A 160 13.84 -7.41 18.60
N VAL A 161 14.30 -6.70 17.58
CA VAL A 161 13.46 -6.32 16.43
C VAL A 161 14.10 -6.74 15.12
N SER A 162 13.38 -7.55 14.35
CA SER A 162 13.74 -7.90 12.99
C SER A 162 12.67 -7.38 12.03
N ALA A 163 13.07 -6.58 11.04
CA ALA A 163 12.20 -6.07 10.00
C ALA A 163 13.01 -5.64 8.77
N PRO A 164 12.42 -5.57 7.57
CA PRO A 164 13.08 -5.05 6.37
C PRO A 164 13.63 -3.62 6.58
N THR A 165 14.66 -3.25 5.84
CA THR A 165 15.27 -1.90 5.91
C THR A 165 14.27 -0.77 5.63
N SER A 166 13.31 -1.02 4.75
CA SER A 166 12.25 -0.08 4.37
C SER A 166 11.16 0.12 5.42
N ALA A 167 11.11 -0.68 6.48
CA ALA A 167 10.06 -0.61 7.51
C ALA A 167 10.10 0.65 8.39
N GLY A 168 11.16 1.47 8.29
CA GLY A 168 11.31 2.71 9.07
C GLY A 168 11.73 2.47 10.51
N LYS A 169 12.54 1.42 10.76
CA LYS A 169 13.10 1.08 12.10
C LYS A 169 13.79 2.25 12.77
N SER A 170 14.76 2.86 12.08
CA SER A 170 15.54 3.98 12.64
C SER A 170 14.68 5.19 12.96
N PHE A 171 13.65 5.43 12.15
CA PHE A 171 12.72 6.53 12.40
C PHE A 171 11.93 6.32 13.69
N VAL A 172 11.26 5.17 13.83
CA VAL A 172 10.42 4.91 15.02
C VAL A 172 11.26 4.79 16.28
N LEU A 173 12.47 4.21 16.20
CA LEU A 173 13.40 4.16 17.32
C LEU A 173 13.84 5.57 17.77
N ALA A 174 14.19 6.43 16.81
CA ALA A 174 14.57 7.81 17.13
C ALA A 174 13.40 8.58 17.78
N GLN A 175 12.18 8.44 17.26
CA GLN A 175 11.00 9.05 17.88
C GLN A 175 10.77 8.55 19.29
N PHE A 176 10.87 7.24 19.51
CA PHE A 176 10.68 6.62 20.85
C PHE A 176 11.74 7.06 21.88
N LEU A 177 12.98 7.32 21.45
CA LEU A 177 14.05 7.75 22.36
C LEU A 177 13.99 9.24 22.68
N ILE A 178 13.31 10.04 21.86
CA ILE A 178 13.17 11.49 22.06
C ILE A 178 11.91 11.82 22.88
N ASP A 179 10.89 10.97 22.82
CA ASP A 179 9.63 11.11 23.53
C ASP A 179 9.80 10.80 25.03
#